data_7a5790b051b2f657087d562531ef1f4a
#
_entry.id   7a5790b051b2f657087d562531ef1f4a
#
_cell.length_a   1.000
_cell.length_b   1.000
_cell.length_c   1.000
_cell.angle_alpha   90.00
_cell.angle_beta   90.00
_cell.angle_gamma   90.00
#
_symmetry.space_group_name_H-M   'P 1'
#
loop_
_entity.id
_entity.type
_entity.pdbx_description
1 polymer ?
#
loop_
_entity_poly.entity_id
_entity_poly.type
_entity_poly.pdbx_seq_one_letter_code
_entity_poly.pdbx_strand_id
1 'polypeptide(L)'
;MHVRNVEVKMSEMPNASVGAKRDPFWDALKFALIFSVVYVHIVPMADYSRYKLAVFNIIVGASMPLFIFISGRFSQIRDRKRYLRSIWRFLETFLVFQILYVVLFEEVSWLNLITPNYHLWYLLSLVFWRLMLYYLPERWLAHRGLVLVACFVISLSAGFINVGEPLSLQRTLTHLPFFMLGYYTAGIDVRKYVDKIPLFVALAALFAVFCLFLFVLQETYSYVIYGSIPYWTDSLSETFYRFLCRCIFLPSTILVALLVMRVVSAYTGYARWGGATLFVYIWHPLVTRGILEPATAHGLIPKSDLALFFYAVVVTALLVFLSRFRVLHLLMNPSDWIRQRAS
;
A
#
# COMPACT_ATOMS: atom_id res chain seq x y z
N MET A 1 -22.14 10.50 48.32
CA MET A 1 -21.01 10.23 47.40
C MET A 1 -21.51 10.42 45.98
N HIS A 2 -21.24 11.61 45.40
CA HIS A 2 -21.75 12.01 44.08
C HIS A 2 -20.81 11.51 43.00
N VAL A 3 -21.29 10.59 42.19
CA VAL A 3 -20.61 10.18 40.96
C VAL A 3 -20.99 11.22 39.89
N ARG A 4 -20.04 12.09 39.53
CA ARG A 4 -20.18 13.01 38.38
C ARG A 4 -20.06 12.19 37.07
N ASN A 5 -21.15 12.09 36.35
CA ASN A 5 -21.17 11.66 34.97
C ASN A 5 -20.37 12.68 34.12
N VAL A 6 -19.21 12.27 33.61
CA VAL A 6 -18.48 13.01 32.59
C VAL A 6 -19.08 12.58 31.25
N GLU A 7 -20.15 13.26 30.82
CA GLU A 7 -20.59 13.26 29.43
C GLU A 7 -19.55 14.02 28.61
N VAL A 8 -18.68 13.27 27.94
CA VAL A 8 -17.81 13.85 26.91
C VAL A 8 -18.71 14.23 25.72
N LYS A 9 -18.95 15.52 25.58
CA LYS A 9 -19.66 16.13 24.43
C LYS A 9 -18.96 15.73 23.14
N MET A 10 -19.53 14.77 22.41
CA MET A 10 -19.16 14.41 21.03
C MET A 10 -19.60 15.47 19.99
N SER A 11 -19.90 16.69 20.38
CA SER A 11 -20.45 17.74 19.50
C SER A 11 -19.45 18.62 18.80
N GLU A 12 -18.13 18.40 18.95
CA GLU A 12 -17.12 19.28 18.36
C GLU A 12 -16.20 18.59 17.31
N MET A 13 -16.71 17.56 16.61
CA MET A 13 -16.07 17.22 15.34
C MET A 13 -16.61 18.17 14.27
N PRO A 14 -15.75 18.91 13.53
CA PRO A 14 -16.23 19.77 12.47
C PRO A 14 -17.04 18.92 11.50
N ASN A 15 -18.31 19.26 11.32
CA ASN A 15 -19.16 18.73 10.26
C ASN A 15 -18.44 18.98 8.94
N ALA A 16 -17.78 17.97 8.39
CA ALA A 16 -17.28 18.05 7.03
C ALA A 16 -18.51 18.11 6.13
N SER A 17 -18.89 19.35 5.80
CA SER A 17 -20.00 19.72 4.94
C SER A 17 -20.01 18.86 3.67
N VAL A 18 -21.20 18.42 3.29
CA VAL A 18 -21.52 17.95 1.94
C VAL A 18 -20.96 18.98 0.96
N GLY A 19 -19.81 18.69 0.29
CA GLY A 19 -19.11 19.62 -0.59
C GLY A 19 -17.64 19.89 -0.25
N ALA A 20 -17.02 19.19 0.71
CA ALA A 20 -15.58 19.36 0.98
C ALA A 20 -14.78 19.10 -0.31
N LYS A 21 -14.16 20.16 -0.82
CA LYS A 21 -13.32 20.14 -2.03
C LYS A 21 -12.24 19.06 -1.87
N ARG A 22 -12.17 18.14 -2.83
CA ARG A 22 -11.21 17.03 -2.83
C ARG A 22 -9.79 17.61 -2.75
N ASP A 23 -9.01 17.21 -1.74
CA ASP A 23 -7.66 17.72 -1.54
C ASP A 23 -6.71 17.13 -2.59
N PRO A 24 -6.14 17.93 -3.48
CA PRO A 24 -5.26 17.47 -4.56
C PRO A 24 -3.97 16.82 -4.03
N PHE A 25 -3.55 17.09 -2.81
CA PHE A 25 -2.37 16.48 -2.21
C PHE A 25 -2.49 14.95 -2.13
N TRP A 26 -3.63 14.44 -1.63
CA TRP A 26 -3.83 12.98 -1.52
C TRP A 26 -3.93 12.29 -2.87
N ASP A 27 -4.50 12.97 -3.86
CA ASP A 27 -4.59 12.43 -5.21
C ASP A 27 -3.23 12.45 -5.91
N ALA A 28 -2.44 13.49 -5.72
CA ALA A 28 -1.06 13.53 -6.20
C ALA A 28 -0.21 12.44 -5.53
N LEU A 29 -0.33 12.28 -4.21
CA LEU A 29 0.40 11.23 -3.49
C LEU A 29 0.04 9.83 -4.00
N LYS A 30 -1.25 9.52 -4.16
CA LYS A 30 -1.69 8.24 -4.73
C LYS A 30 -1.12 8.00 -6.13
N PHE A 31 -1.09 9.03 -6.98
CA PHE A 31 -0.55 8.90 -8.33
C PHE A 31 0.96 8.67 -8.33
N ALA A 32 1.72 9.41 -7.53
CA ALA A 32 3.17 9.22 -7.38
C ALA A 32 3.50 7.79 -6.89
N LEU A 33 2.74 7.30 -5.91
CA LEU A 33 2.92 5.96 -5.37
C LEU A 33 2.58 4.87 -6.38
N ILE A 34 1.48 5.01 -7.15
CA ILE A 34 1.13 3.97 -8.14
C ILE A 34 2.13 3.94 -9.29
N PHE A 35 2.63 5.09 -9.73
CA PHE A 35 3.72 5.13 -10.69
C PHE A 35 4.96 4.41 -10.17
N SER A 36 5.35 4.65 -8.91
CA SER A 36 6.45 3.96 -8.24
C SER A 36 6.23 2.45 -8.16
N VAL A 37 5.00 2.00 -7.89
CA VAL A 37 4.66 0.56 -7.88
C VAL A 37 4.80 -0.05 -9.26
N VAL A 38 4.29 0.60 -10.31
CA VAL A 38 4.46 0.11 -11.70
C VAL A 38 5.95 0.02 -12.05
N TYR A 39 6.73 1.05 -11.71
CA TYR A 39 8.17 1.09 -11.98
C TYR A 39 8.92 -0.06 -11.28
N VAL A 40 8.62 -0.30 -10.00
CA VAL A 40 9.27 -1.35 -9.21
C VAL A 40 8.97 -2.76 -9.71
N HIS A 41 7.85 -2.96 -10.38
CA HIS A 41 7.51 -4.23 -11.02
C HIS A 41 8.17 -4.43 -12.40
N ILE A 42 8.74 -3.36 -12.96
CA ILE A 42 9.49 -3.40 -14.24
C ILE A 42 11.00 -3.53 -13.99
N VAL A 43 11.52 -2.92 -12.93
CA VAL A 43 12.97 -2.92 -12.61
C VAL A 43 13.60 -4.32 -12.55
N PRO A 44 12.97 -5.37 -12.00
CA PRO A 44 13.55 -6.72 -11.98
C PRO A 44 13.78 -7.35 -13.36
N MET A 45 13.20 -6.79 -14.43
CA MET A 45 13.43 -7.24 -15.81
C MET A 45 14.83 -6.88 -16.32
N ALA A 46 15.52 -5.95 -15.65
CA ALA A 46 16.89 -5.57 -15.98
C ALA A 46 17.92 -6.42 -15.24
N ASP A 47 19.16 -6.32 -15.74
CA ASP A 47 20.28 -6.95 -15.06
C ASP A 47 20.47 -6.35 -13.65
N TYR A 48 20.87 -7.20 -12.71
CA TYR A 48 21.11 -6.81 -11.33
C TYR A 48 22.19 -5.72 -11.22
N SER A 49 21.93 -4.72 -10.40
CA SER A 49 22.93 -3.75 -9.96
C SER A 49 22.60 -3.21 -8.58
N ARG A 50 23.64 -2.82 -7.82
CA ARG A 50 23.47 -2.34 -6.45
C ARG A 50 22.56 -1.12 -6.35
N TYR A 51 22.68 -0.18 -7.30
CA TYR A 51 21.84 1.02 -7.27
C TYR A 51 20.36 0.70 -7.59
N LYS A 52 20.09 -0.27 -8.49
CA LYS A 52 18.73 -0.74 -8.77
C LYS A 52 18.09 -1.36 -7.54
N LEU A 53 18.86 -2.18 -6.82
CA LEU A 53 18.39 -2.76 -5.57
C LEU A 53 18.12 -1.67 -4.51
N ALA A 54 18.98 -0.65 -4.40
CA ALA A 54 18.77 0.46 -3.49
C ALA A 54 17.48 1.24 -3.84
N VAL A 55 17.27 1.57 -5.13
CA VAL A 55 16.05 2.22 -5.60
C VAL A 55 14.82 1.34 -5.35
N PHE A 56 14.91 0.05 -5.66
CA PHE A 56 13.84 -0.92 -5.41
C PHE A 56 13.45 -0.96 -3.93
N ASN A 57 14.42 -1.09 -3.02
CA ASN A 57 14.18 -1.18 -1.59
C ASN A 57 13.53 0.09 -1.02
N ILE A 58 13.96 1.27 -1.46
CA ILE A 58 13.36 2.55 -1.04
C ILE A 58 11.92 2.64 -1.52
N ILE A 59 11.67 2.33 -2.79
CA ILE A 59 10.33 2.42 -3.36
C ILE A 59 9.39 1.42 -2.68
N VAL A 60 9.77 0.14 -2.57
CA VAL A 60 8.94 -0.88 -1.92
C VAL A 60 8.72 -0.55 -0.45
N GLY A 61 9.79 -0.15 0.26
CA GLY A 61 9.73 0.20 1.68
C GLY A 61 8.87 1.43 1.98
N ALA A 62 8.72 2.36 1.04
CA ALA A 62 7.91 3.57 1.22
C ALA A 62 6.50 3.45 0.64
N SER A 63 6.37 2.88 -0.59
CA SER A 63 5.12 2.96 -1.35
C SER A 63 3.99 2.18 -0.70
N MET A 64 4.23 0.93 -0.31
CA MET A 64 3.18 0.10 0.27
C MET A 64 2.72 0.59 1.65
N PRO A 65 3.60 0.91 2.62
CA PRO A 65 3.20 1.54 3.87
C PRO A 65 2.42 2.85 3.69
N LEU A 66 2.81 3.69 2.71
CA LEU A 66 2.07 4.92 2.40
C LEU A 66 0.69 4.65 1.80
N PHE A 67 0.55 3.70 0.88
CA PHE A 67 -0.77 3.29 0.38
C PHE A 67 -1.67 2.77 1.50
N ILE A 68 -1.11 1.97 2.40
CA ILE A 68 -1.82 1.42 3.55
C ILE A 68 -2.24 2.54 4.50
N PHE A 69 -1.36 3.50 4.77
CA PHE A 69 -1.66 4.69 5.56
C PHE A 69 -2.81 5.51 4.94
N ILE A 70 -2.75 5.79 3.63
CA ILE A 70 -3.82 6.48 2.90
C ILE A 70 -5.13 5.70 3.02
N SER A 71 -5.08 4.38 2.87
CA SER A 71 -6.27 3.53 2.99
C SER A 71 -6.88 3.56 4.38
N GLY A 72 -6.06 3.54 5.42
CA GLY A 72 -6.52 3.72 6.80
C GLY A 72 -7.20 5.08 6.99
N ARG A 73 -6.58 6.17 6.50
CA ARG A 73 -7.12 7.52 6.57
C ARG A 73 -8.52 7.65 5.97
N PHE A 74 -8.77 6.97 4.85
CA PHE A 74 -10.06 7.01 4.16
C PHE A 74 -11.01 5.87 4.57
N SER A 75 -10.70 5.11 5.64
CA SER A 75 -11.52 4.00 6.14
C SER A 75 -12.45 4.39 7.30
N GLN A 76 -12.84 5.66 7.42
CA GLN A 76 -13.78 6.11 8.44
C GLN A 76 -15.19 5.56 8.19
N ILE A 77 -15.82 5.02 9.24
CA ILE A 77 -17.18 4.46 9.16
C ILE A 77 -18.19 5.59 9.42
N ARG A 78 -18.75 6.14 8.35
CA ARG A 78 -19.85 7.15 8.45
C ARG A 78 -21.23 6.51 8.29
N ASP A 79 -21.32 5.49 7.44
CA ASP A 79 -22.53 4.71 7.16
C ASP A 79 -22.11 3.23 7.06
N ARG A 80 -22.61 2.41 7.98
CA ARG A 80 -22.25 0.99 8.07
C ARG A 80 -22.63 0.20 6.82
N LYS A 81 -23.79 0.49 6.20
CA LYS A 81 -24.24 -0.21 4.99
C LYS A 81 -23.35 0.12 3.80
N ARG A 82 -23.00 1.40 3.61
CA ARG A 82 -22.07 1.82 2.55
C ARG A 82 -20.66 1.29 2.78
N TYR A 83 -20.23 1.25 4.03
CA TYR A 83 -18.92 0.72 4.39
C TYR A 83 -18.80 -0.77 4.05
N LEU A 84 -19.77 -1.61 4.46
CA LEU A 84 -19.81 -3.03 4.10
C LEU A 84 -19.88 -3.23 2.58
N ARG A 85 -20.67 -2.45 1.86
CA ARG A 85 -20.71 -2.50 0.40
C ARG A 85 -19.36 -2.21 -0.23
N SER A 86 -18.59 -1.29 0.35
CA SER A 86 -17.25 -1.00 -0.14
C SER A 86 -16.25 -2.12 0.15
N ILE A 87 -16.37 -2.81 1.30
CA ILE A 87 -15.57 -4.00 1.60
C ILE A 87 -15.88 -5.11 0.58
N TRP A 88 -17.17 -5.34 0.32
CA TRP A 88 -17.60 -6.32 -0.68
C TRP A 88 -17.01 -6.04 -2.06
N ARG A 89 -17.00 -4.78 -2.50
CA ARG A 89 -16.40 -4.39 -3.78
C ARG A 89 -14.90 -4.70 -3.85
N PHE A 90 -14.15 -4.44 -2.78
CA PHE A 90 -12.73 -4.80 -2.75
C PHE A 90 -12.54 -6.32 -2.79
N LEU A 91 -13.35 -7.08 -2.05
CA LEU A 91 -13.32 -8.54 -2.07
C LEU A 91 -13.68 -9.09 -3.46
N GLU A 92 -14.72 -8.56 -4.08
CA GLU A 92 -15.13 -8.94 -5.46
C GLU A 92 -14.01 -8.67 -6.46
N THR A 93 -13.41 -7.47 -6.45
CA THR A 93 -12.26 -7.14 -7.28
C THR A 93 -11.09 -8.10 -7.02
N PHE A 94 -10.80 -8.39 -5.76
CA PHE A 94 -9.76 -9.37 -5.40
C PHE A 94 -10.06 -10.74 -6.01
N LEU A 95 -11.25 -11.29 -5.81
CA LEU A 95 -11.61 -12.63 -6.29
C LEU A 95 -11.53 -12.73 -7.82
N VAL A 96 -12.06 -11.74 -8.53
CA VAL A 96 -12.03 -11.69 -10.00
C VAL A 96 -10.58 -11.73 -10.51
N PHE A 97 -9.72 -10.88 -9.97
CA PHE A 97 -8.34 -10.80 -10.45
C PHE A 97 -7.45 -11.92 -9.90
N GLN A 98 -7.73 -12.46 -8.72
CA GLN A 98 -7.05 -13.64 -8.22
C GLN A 98 -7.25 -14.83 -9.16
N ILE A 99 -8.51 -15.12 -9.53
CA ILE A 99 -8.82 -16.20 -10.48
C ILE A 99 -8.16 -15.90 -11.83
N LEU A 100 -8.30 -14.68 -12.35
CA LEU A 100 -7.72 -14.29 -13.64
C LEU A 100 -6.20 -14.49 -13.66
N TYR A 101 -5.50 -14.07 -12.61
CA TYR A 101 -4.04 -14.16 -12.55
C TYR A 101 -3.54 -15.59 -12.33
N VAL A 102 -4.23 -16.39 -11.51
CA VAL A 102 -3.90 -17.80 -11.36
C VAL A 102 -4.04 -18.51 -12.71
N VAL A 103 -5.13 -18.27 -13.44
CA VAL A 103 -5.33 -18.90 -14.75
C VAL A 103 -4.30 -18.46 -15.81
N LEU A 104 -3.87 -17.18 -15.76
CA LEU A 104 -2.96 -16.65 -16.78
C LEU A 104 -1.47 -16.89 -16.48
N PHE A 105 -1.08 -16.93 -15.20
CA PHE A 105 0.33 -16.84 -14.81
C PHE A 105 0.81 -17.94 -13.89
N GLU A 106 -0.09 -18.78 -13.33
CA GLU A 106 0.26 -19.81 -12.37
C GLU A 106 -0.35 -21.15 -12.76
N GLU A 107 0.03 -22.20 -12.07
CA GLU A 107 -0.72 -23.45 -12.12
C GLU A 107 -1.99 -23.34 -11.29
N VAL A 108 -3.10 -23.86 -11.80
CA VAL A 108 -4.37 -23.86 -11.08
C VAL A 108 -4.31 -24.91 -9.97
N SER A 109 -4.09 -24.46 -8.76
CA SER A 109 -4.06 -25.28 -7.55
C SER A 109 -4.84 -24.60 -6.42
N TRP A 110 -5.27 -25.40 -5.43
CA TRP A 110 -5.93 -24.85 -4.25
C TRP A 110 -5.04 -23.82 -3.53
N LEU A 111 -3.75 -24.12 -3.41
CA LEU A 111 -2.81 -23.21 -2.74
C LEU A 111 -2.70 -21.86 -3.45
N ASN A 112 -2.60 -21.88 -4.78
CA ASN A 112 -2.52 -20.64 -5.59
C ASN A 112 -3.83 -19.85 -5.57
N LEU A 113 -4.98 -20.49 -5.38
CA LEU A 113 -6.26 -19.78 -5.25
C LEU A 113 -6.37 -19.02 -3.92
N ILE A 114 -5.82 -19.55 -2.82
CA ILE A 114 -5.87 -18.90 -1.50
C ILE A 114 -4.66 -18.02 -1.20
N THR A 115 -3.57 -18.16 -1.97
CA THR A 115 -2.39 -17.30 -1.86
C THR A 115 -2.56 -16.13 -2.81
N PRO A 116 -2.69 -14.89 -2.29
CA PRO A 116 -2.87 -13.72 -3.15
C PRO A 116 -1.75 -13.59 -4.17
N ASN A 117 -2.14 -13.60 -5.45
CA ASN A 117 -1.17 -13.53 -6.53
C ASN A 117 -0.52 -12.15 -6.57
N TYR A 118 0.81 -12.14 -6.57
CA TYR A 118 1.64 -10.97 -6.81
C TYR A 118 1.32 -9.79 -5.85
N HIS A 119 0.73 -8.70 -6.35
CA HIS A 119 0.38 -7.49 -5.60
C HIS A 119 -1.00 -7.55 -4.92
N LEU A 120 -1.86 -8.50 -5.27
CA LEU A 120 -3.24 -8.59 -4.75
C LEU A 120 -3.34 -8.76 -3.23
N TRP A 121 -2.22 -9.13 -2.57
CA TRP A 121 -2.15 -9.25 -1.12
C TRP A 121 -2.64 -7.98 -0.39
N TYR A 122 -2.32 -6.79 -0.91
CA TYR A 122 -2.73 -5.54 -0.31
C TYR A 122 -4.26 -5.36 -0.34
N LEU A 123 -4.91 -5.75 -1.46
CA LEU A 123 -6.36 -5.63 -1.58
C LEU A 123 -7.08 -6.55 -0.60
N LEU A 124 -6.58 -7.78 -0.42
CA LEU A 124 -7.11 -8.72 0.57
C LEU A 124 -6.84 -8.23 2.01
N SER A 125 -5.63 -7.74 2.30
CA SER A 125 -5.31 -7.13 3.59
C SER A 125 -6.20 -5.93 3.89
N LEU A 126 -6.52 -5.11 2.89
CA LEU A 126 -7.45 -3.98 3.04
C LEU A 126 -8.85 -4.45 3.43
N VAL A 127 -9.32 -5.56 2.88
CA VAL A 127 -10.59 -6.19 3.30
C VAL A 127 -10.51 -6.58 4.78
N PHE A 128 -9.45 -7.26 5.22
CA PHE A 128 -9.28 -7.68 6.62
C PHE A 128 -9.20 -6.49 7.57
N TRP A 129 -8.41 -5.44 7.28
CA TRP A 129 -8.33 -4.25 8.13
C TRP A 129 -9.67 -3.51 8.22
N ARG A 130 -10.41 -3.44 7.12
CA ARG A 130 -11.73 -2.79 7.13
C ARG A 130 -12.78 -3.63 7.87
N LEU A 131 -12.74 -4.97 7.77
CA LEU A 131 -13.55 -5.85 8.58
C LEU A 131 -13.20 -5.72 10.06
N MET A 132 -11.92 -5.67 10.39
CA MET A 132 -11.47 -5.41 11.77
C MET A 132 -12.07 -4.11 12.31
N LEU A 133 -11.99 -2.99 11.60
CA LEU A 133 -12.61 -1.72 12.03
C LEU A 133 -14.14 -1.83 12.15
N TYR A 134 -14.80 -2.61 11.29
CA TYR A 134 -16.24 -2.77 11.31
C TYR A 134 -16.72 -3.50 12.57
N TYR A 135 -15.97 -4.51 13.03
CA TYR A 135 -16.32 -5.33 14.20
C TYR A 135 -15.73 -4.81 15.50
N LEU A 136 -14.66 -4.02 15.45
CA LEU A 136 -14.00 -3.52 16.65
C LEU A 136 -14.89 -2.48 17.35
N PRO A 137 -15.23 -2.65 18.65
CA PRO A 137 -16.06 -1.71 19.39
C PRO A 137 -15.42 -0.31 19.45
N GLU A 138 -16.23 0.74 19.31
CA GLU A 138 -15.78 2.13 19.36
C GLU A 138 -15.01 2.48 20.64
N ARG A 139 -15.42 1.88 21.78
CA ARG A 139 -14.73 2.04 23.07
C ARG A 139 -13.25 1.65 23.00
N TRP A 140 -12.90 0.61 22.23
CA TRP A 140 -11.50 0.19 22.05
C TRP A 140 -10.76 1.16 21.14
N LEU A 141 -11.40 1.60 20.05
CA LEU A 141 -10.85 2.59 19.12
C LEU A 141 -10.61 3.96 19.77
N ALA A 142 -11.33 4.29 20.86
CA ALA A 142 -11.12 5.52 21.62
C ALA A 142 -9.73 5.58 22.30
N HIS A 143 -9.15 4.42 22.66
CA HIS A 143 -7.83 4.32 23.29
C HIS A 143 -6.69 4.31 22.26
N ARG A 144 -6.55 5.41 21.49
CA ARG A 144 -5.64 5.51 20.34
C ARG A 144 -4.21 5.03 20.61
N GLY A 145 -3.62 5.48 21.73
CA GLY A 145 -2.24 5.09 22.11
C GLY A 145 -2.11 3.58 22.34
N LEU A 146 -3.04 2.99 23.11
CA LEU A 146 -3.04 1.56 23.42
C LEU A 146 -3.21 0.73 22.13
N VAL A 147 -4.15 1.12 21.26
CA VAL A 147 -4.38 0.43 19.98
C VAL A 147 -3.15 0.51 19.08
N LEU A 148 -2.50 1.68 18.98
CA LEU A 148 -1.27 1.81 18.19
C LEU A 148 -0.14 0.95 18.75
N VAL A 149 0.09 0.97 20.07
CA VAL A 149 1.08 0.10 20.72
C VAL A 149 0.77 -1.37 20.44
N ALA A 150 -0.49 -1.79 20.61
CA ALA A 150 -0.90 -3.16 20.30
C ALA A 150 -0.63 -3.53 18.83
N CYS A 151 -0.92 -2.64 17.89
CA CYS A 151 -0.63 -2.85 16.46
C CYS A 151 0.87 -2.99 16.19
N PHE A 152 1.73 -2.19 16.84
CA PHE A 152 3.18 -2.33 16.73
C PHE A 152 3.67 -3.66 17.31
N VAL A 153 3.16 -4.06 18.49
CA VAL A 153 3.49 -5.35 19.09
C VAL A 153 3.05 -6.51 18.19
N ILE A 154 1.83 -6.48 17.66
CA ILE A 154 1.32 -7.49 16.71
C ILE A 154 2.22 -7.54 15.46
N SER A 155 2.59 -6.39 14.91
CA SER A 155 3.46 -6.31 13.72
C SER A 155 4.84 -6.94 13.96
N LEU A 156 5.45 -6.66 15.11
CA LEU A 156 6.73 -7.25 15.49
C LEU A 156 6.59 -8.77 15.76
N SER A 157 5.50 -9.18 16.42
CA SER A 157 5.24 -10.59 16.73
C SER A 157 4.93 -11.41 15.48
N ALA A 158 4.39 -10.80 14.42
CA ALA A 158 4.04 -11.49 13.17
C ALA A 158 5.23 -12.21 12.52
N GLY A 159 6.47 -11.73 12.71
CA GLY A 159 7.66 -12.37 12.17
C GLY A 159 8.07 -13.65 12.91
N PHE A 160 7.56 -13.89 14.13
CA PHE A 160 7.77 -15.14 14.86
C PHE A 160 6.77 -16.24 14.47
N ILE A 161 5.76 -15.91 13.66
CA ILE A 161 4.74 -16.85 13.21
C ILE A 161 5.03 -17.19 11.75
N ASN A 162 5.21 -18.47 11.44
CA ASN A 162 5.35 -18.93 10.07
C ASN A 162 4.00 -19.43 9.56
N VAL A 163 3.12 -18.51 9.20
CA VAL A 163 1.82 -18.83 8.56
C VAL A 163 1.92 -18.93 7.03
N GLY A 164 3.11 -18.72 6.49
CA GLY A 164 3.34 -18.68 5.06
C GLY A 164 2.64 -17.51 4.35
N GLU A 165 2.44 -17.66 3.05
CA GLU A 165 1.79 -16.65 2.20
C GLU A 165 0.26 -16.79 2.05
N PRO A 166 -0.41 -17.92 2.41
CA PRO A 166 -1.86 -18.03 2.27
C PRO A 166 -2.59 -16.88 2.95
N LEU A 167 -3.59 -16.34 2.26
CA LEU A 167 -4.39 -15.19 2.68
C LEU A 167 -3.58 -13.93 3.04
N SER A 168 -2.26 -13.92 2.81
CA SER A 168 -1.35 -12.82 3.17
C SER A 168 -1.44 -12.38 4.64
N LEU A 169 -1.74 -13.29 5.56
CA LEU A 169 -1.97 -12.96 6.97
C LEU A 169 -0.74 -12.31 7.61
N GLN A 170 0.46 -12.80 7.31
CA GLN A 170 1.69 -12.24 7.87
C GLN A 170 1.92 -10.80 7.41
N ARG A 171 1.72 -10.49 6.10
CA ARG A 171 1.79 -9.11 5.58
C ARG A 171 0.70 -8.22 6.18
N THR A 172 -0.51 -8.75 6.34
CA THR A 172 -1.64 -8.05 6.97
C THR A 172 -1.30 -7.61 8.39
N LEU A 173 -0.74 -8.51 9.21
CA LEU A 173 -0.34 -8.20 10.58
C LEU A 173 0.87 -7.24 10.62
N THR A 174 1.87 -7.48 9.78
CA THR A 174 3.08 -6.66 9.71
C THR A 174 2.77 -5.19 9.39
N HIS A 175 1.83 -4.92 8.48
CA HIS A 175 1.52 -3.57 8.01
C HIS A 175 0.35 -2.91 8.76
N LEU A 176 -0.26 -3.59 9.72
CA LEU A 176 -1.38 -3.08 10.53
C LEU A 176 -1.10 -1.72 11.19
N PRO A 177 0.11 -1.42 11.72
CA PRO A 177 0.40 -0.12 12.31
C PRO A 177 0.19 1.04 11.35
N PHE A 178 0.60 0.90 10.08
CA PHE A 178 0.47 1.96 9.07
C PHE A 178 -1.00 2.24 8.75
N PHE A 179 -1.83 1.20 8.67
CA PHE A 179 -3.27 1.35 8.48
C PHE A 179 -3.91 2.10 9.65
N MET A 180 -3.59 1.72 10.89
CA MET A 180 -4.15 2.37 12.08
C MET A 180 -3.62 3.79 12.30
N LEU A 181 -2.36 4.07 11.97
CA LEU A 181 -1.83 5.43 11.93
C LEU A 181 -2.63 6.29 10.94
N GLY A 182 -2.89 5.76 9.74
CA GLY A 182 -3.75 6.42 8.75
C GLY A 182 -5.15 6.70 9.32
N TYR A 183 -5.77 5.70 9.91
CA TYR A 183 -7.11 5.81 10.50
C TYR A 183 -7.19 6.92 11.56
N TYR A 184 -6.23 6.99 12.47
CA TYR A 184 -6.23 8.00 13.53
C TYR A 184 -5.82 9.39 13.09
N THR A 185 -5.22 9.54 11.90
CA THR A 185 -4.87 10.85 11.34
C THR A 185 -5.94 11.42 10.40
N ALA A 186 -7.10 10.75 10.25
CA ALA A 186 -8.15 11.18 9.30
C ALA A 186 -8.63 12.63 9.49
N GLY A 187 -8.69 13.12 10.73
CA GLY A 187 -9.06 14.51 11.06
C GLY A 187 -7.89 15.50 11.10
N ILE A 188 -6.64 15.03 10.88
CA ILE A 188 -5.44 15.87 10.99
C ILE A 188 -5.05 16.38 9.61
N ASP A 189 -4.77 17.66 9.47
CA ASP A 189 -4.14 18.20 8.26
C ASP A 189 -2.65 17.86 8.22
N VAL A 190 -2.35 16.64 7.72
CA VAL A 190 -0.99 16.11 7.62
C VAL A 190 -0.10 17.00 6.76
N ARG A 191 -0.66 17.60 5.69
CA ARG A 191 0.07 18.47 4.80
C ARG A 191 0.69 19.67 5.54
N LYS A 192 -0.06 20.28 6.45
CA LYS A 192 0.41 21.40 7.28
C LYS A 192 1.67 21.04 8.10
N TYR A 193 1.83 19.76 8.50
CA TYR A 193 3.00 19.32 9.26
C TYR A 193 4.17 18.98 8.34
N VAL A 194 3.94 18.31 7.23
CA VAL A 194 5.01 17.95 6.29
C VAL A 194 5.56 19.18 5.58
N ASP A 195 4.74 20.20 5.31
CA ASP A 195 5.17 21.46 4.68
C ASP A 195 6.12 22.28 5.56
N LYS A 196 6.20 22.02 6.88
CA LYS A 196 7.20 22.62 7.76
C LYS A 196 8.63 22.12 7.53
N ILE A 197 8.78 20.94 6.90
CA ILE A 197 10.09 20.39 6.56
C ILE A 197 10.59 21.16 5.31
N PRO A 198 11.75 21.81 5.34
CA PRO A 198 12.31 22.42 4.13
C PRO A 198 12.50 21.39 3.02
N LEU A 199 12.15 21.73 1.78
CA LEU A 199 12.21 20.79 0.67
C LEU A 199 13.62 20.22 0.45
N PHE A 200 14.64 21.08 0.57
CA PHE A 200 16.03 20.64 0.41
C PHE A 200 16.46 19.63 1.50
N VAL A 201 15.94 19.78 2.74
CA VAL A 201 16.18 18.81 3.82
C VAL A 201 15.54 17.47 3.48
N ALA A 202 14.30 17.48 2.98
CA ALA A 202 13.62 16.26 2.58
C ALA A 202 14.36 15.54 1.43
N LEU A 203 14.82 16.26 0.42
CA LEU A 203 15.60 15.71 -0.69
C LEU A 203 16.97 15.18 -0.24
N ALA A 204 17.69 15.95 0.60
CA ALA A 204 18.98 15.53 1.15
C ALA A 204 18.85 14.27 2.03
N ALA A 205 17.80 14.19 2.87
CA ALA A 205 17.53 13.03 3.70
C ALA A 205 17.15 11.80 2.86
N LEU A 206 16.33 11.94 1.81
CA LEU A 206 16.03 10.84 0.88
C LEU A 206 17.28 10.38 0.13
N PHE A 207 18.15 11.30 -0.26
CA PHE A 207 19.43 10.96 -0.87
C PHE A 207 20.35 10.23 0.12
N ALA A 208 20.40 10.64 1.38
CA ALA A 208 21.14 9.93 2.43
C ALA A 208 20.59 8.52 2.64
N VAL A 209 19.26 8.33 2.64
CA VAL A 209 18.63 7.00 2.68
C VAL A 209 19.04 6.17 1.46
N PHE A 210 19.06 6.76 0.27
CA PHE A 210 19.55 6.08 -0.93
C PHE A 210 21.02 5.62 -0.79
N CYS A 211 21.90 6.49 -0.32
CA CYS A 211 23.30 6.15 -0.06
C CYS A 211 23.42 5.03 1.00
N LEU A 212 22.61 5.08 2.05
CA LEU A 212 22.56 4.03 3.07
C LEU A 212 22.20 2.66 2.47
N PHE A 213 21.19 2.58 1.62
CA PHE A 213 20.84 1.35 0.92
C PHE A 213 21.90 0.92 -0.09
N LEU A 214 22.51 1.87 -0.78
CA LEU A 214 23.53 1.59 -1.79
C LEU A 214 24.82 1.01 -1.21
N PHE A 215 25.26 1.51 -0.05
CA PHE A 215 26.58 1.20 0.52
C PHE A 215 26.53 0.28 1.75
N VAL A 216 25.41 0.23 2.49
CA VAL A 216 25.35 -0.45 3.79
C VAL A 216 24.29 -1.54 3.85
N LEU A 217 23.04 -1.27 3.40
CA LEU A 217 21.89 -2.15 3.62
C LEU A 217 21.51 -2.94 2.35
N GLN A 218 22.42 -3.74 1.78
CA GLN A 218 22.19 -4.31 0.45
C GLN A 218 21.10 -5.40 0.41
N GLU A 219 21.36 -6.59 0.89
CA GLU A 219 20.48 -7.74 0.67
C GLU A 219 19.58 -8.07 1.85
N THR A 220 20.10 -7.94 3.07
CA THR A 220 19.42 -8.38 4.29
C THR A 220 18.16 -7.59 4.57
N TYR A 221 18.10 -6.33 4.13
CA TYR A 221 16.95 -5.48 4.38
C TYR A 221 15.73 -5.82 3.51
N SER A 222 15.94 -6.47 2.38
CA SER A 222 14.86 -6.93 1.49
C SER A 222 13.89 -7.88 2.20
N TYR A 223 14.38 -8.75 3.10
CA TYR A 223 13.55 -9.66 3.86
C TYR A 223 12.54 -8.95 4.77
N VAL A 224 12.93 -7.81 5.33
CA VAL A 224 12.09 -7.06 6.27
C VAL A 224 11.01 -6.28 5.52
N ILE A 225 11.33 -5.75 4.34
CA ILE A 225 10.45 -4.89 3.53
C ILE A 225 9.20 -5.64 3.06
N TYR A 226 9.35 -6.91 2.64
CA TYR A 226 8.22 -7.70 2.14
C TYR A 226 7.16 -8.01 3.20
N GLY A 227 7.55 -8.08 4.47
CA GLY A 227 6.62 -8.34 5.58
C GLY A 227 6.01 -9.73 5.62
N SER A 228 6.40 -10.64 4.70
CA SER A 228 5.90 -12.03 4.60
C SER A 228 6.91 -13.06 5.07
N ILE A 229 8.17 -12.68 5.29
CA ILE A 229 9.24 -13.60 5.64
C ILE A 229 9.35 -13.68 7.16
N PRO A 230 9.33 -14.90 7.75
CA PRO A 230 9.50 -15.10 9.18
C PRO A 230 10.93 -14.79 9.62
N TYR A 231 11.12 -14.54 10.93
CA TYR A 231 12.46 -14.31 11.49
C TYR A 231 13.27 -15.60 11.60
N TRP A 232 12.59 -16.73 11.79
CA TRP A 232 13.23 -18.02 12.04
C TRP A 232 14.21 -18.42 10.95
N THR A 233 15.42 -18.77 11.38
CA THR A 233 16.47 -19.38 10.58
C THR A 233 17.14 -20.47 11.46
N ASP A 234 18.04 -21.24 10.89
CA ASP A 234 18.84 -22.23 11.64
C ASP A 234 19.81 -21.56 12.62
N SER A 235 20.03 -20.25 12.48
CA SER A 235 20.89 -19.43 13.36
C SER A 235 20.06 -18.53 14.26
N LEU A 236 20.25 -18.66 15.59
CA LEU A 236 19.60 -17.78 16.57
C LEU A 236 20.05 -16.32 16.41
N SER A 237 21.33 -16.09 16.11
CA SER A 237 21.87 -14.75 15.88
C SER A 237 21.25 -14.08 14.67
N GLU A 238 21.01 -14.82 13.57
CA GLU A 238 20.35 -14.28 12.39
C GLU A 238 18.86 -14.04 12.65
N THR A 239 18.18 -14.94 13.34
CA THR A 239 16.79 -14.74 13.79
C THR A 239 16.65 -13.44 14.60
N PHE A 240 17.53 -13.21 15.56
CA PHE A 240 17.54 -11.98 16.36
C PHE A 240 17.87 -10.76 15.52
N TYR A 241 18.82 -10.86 14.59
CA TYR A 241 19.16 -9.78 13.67
C TYR A 241 17.96 -9.38 12.78
N ARG A 242 17.23 -10.33 12.23
CA ARG A 242 16.01 -10.06 11.45
C ARG A 242 14.93 -9.35 12.27
N PHE A 243 14.77 -9.75 13.53
CA PHE A 243 13.86 -9.08 14.46
C PHE A 243 14.30 -7.62 14.71
N LEU A 244 15.58 -7.36 14.99
CA LEU A 244 16.11 -6.00 15.16
C LEU A 244 15.93 -5.16 13.90
N CYS A 245 16.18 -5.71 12.72
CA CYS A 245 15.91 -5.04 11.45
C CYS A 245 14.44 -4.61 11.34
N ARG A 246 13.49 -5.44 11.79
CA ARG A 246 12.08 -5.08 11.79
C ARG A 246 11.77 -3.96 12.79
N CYS A 247 12.37 -3.98 13.95
CA CYS A 247 12.23 -2.91 14.94
C CYS A 247 12.70 -1.54 14.40
N ILE A 248 13.74 -1.53 13.56
CA ILE A 248 14.26 -0.32 12.92
C ILE A 248 13.41 0.07 11.70
N PHE A 249 12.96 -0.91 10.94
CA PHE A 249 12.17 -0.68 9.71
C PHE A 249 10.89 0.11 9.97
N LEU A 250 10.10 -0.28 10.98
CA LEU A 250 8.82 0.36 11.24
C LEU A 250 8.93 1.89 11.45
N PRO A 251 9.79 2.40 12.37
CA PRO A 251 9.94 3.84 12.56
C PRO A 251 10.64 4.52 11.39
N SER A 252 11.63 3.88 10.75
CA SER A 252 12.33 4.46 9.60
C SER A 252 11.40 4.64 8.40
N THR A 253 10.49 3.70 8.18
CA THR A 253 9.47 3.80 7.14
C THR A 253 8.53 4.99 7.36
N ILE A 254 8.14 5.27 8.61
CA ILE A 254 7.32 6.46 8.93
C ILE A 254 8.09 7.74 8.56
N LEU A 255 9.39 7.81 8.90
CA LEU A 255 10.23 8.94 8.54
C LEU A 255 10.31 9.13 7.02
N VAL A 256 10.65 8.07 6.28
CA VAL A 256 10.72 8.10 4.81
C VAL A 256 9.37 8.49 4.21
N ALA A 257 8.26 8.00 4.76
CA ALA A 257 6.92 8.36 4.34
C ALA A 257 6.65 9.87 4.47
N LEU A 258 7.06 10.50 5.58
CA LEU A 258 6.94 11.94 5.78
C LEU A 258 7.79 12.73 4.76
N LEU A 259 9.00 12.27 4.46
CA LEU A 259 9.87 12.90 3.46
C LEU A 259 9.27 12.80 2.05
N VAL A 260 8.74 11.64 1.67
CA VAL A 260 8.04 11.45 0.38
C VAL A 260 6.80 12.34 0.30
N MET A 261 5.99 12.39 1.37
CA MET A 261 4.84 13.30 1.43
C MET A 261 5.26 14.76 1.25
N ARG A 262 6.41 15.18 1.84
CA ARG A 262 6.94 16.55 1.67
C ARG A 262 7.33 16.84 0.23
N VAL A 263 7.98 15.92 -0.43
CA VAL A 263 8.37 16.07 -1.85
C VAL A 263 7.12 16.20 -2.73
N VAL A 264 6.13 15.33 -2.51
CA VAL A 264 4.87 15.37 -3.27
C VAL A 264 4.07 16.64 -2.99
N SER A 265 4.09 17.16 -1.75
CA SER A 265 3.36 18.40 -1.40
C SER A 265 3.87 19.62 -2.14
N ALA A 266 5.14 19.62 -2.58
CA ALA A 266 5.75 20.71 -3.31
C ALA A 266 5.15 20.91 -4.72
N TYR A 267 4.64 19.82 -5.34
CA TYR A 267 4.01 19.89 -6.65
C TYR A 267 2.87 18.88 -6.78
N THR A 268 1.65 19.37 -6.90
CA THR A 268 0.43 18.56 -6.99
C THR A 268 -0.26 18.63 -8.35
N GLY A 269 0.39 19.16 -9.38
CA GLY A 269 -0.19 19.38 -10.72
C GLY A 269 -0.70 18.10 -11.41
N TYR A 270 -0.18 16.94 -11.04
CA TYR A 270 -0.58 15.63 -11.56
C TYR A 270 -1.71 14.95 -10.74
N ALA A 271 -2.27 15.60 -9.74
CA ALA A 271 -3.37 15.08 -8.88
C ALA A 271 -4.59 14.59 -9.68
N ARG A 272 -4.85 15.19 -10.87
CA ARG A 272 -5.95 14.82 -11.76
C ARG A 272 -5.98 13.33 -12.13
N TRP A 273 -4.83 12.65 -12.08
CA TRP A 273 -4.69 11.22 -12.41
C TRP A 273 -4.84 10.31 -11.19
N GLY A 274 -4.84 10.86 -9.97
CA GLY A 274 -4.96 10.08 -8.73
C GLY A 274 -6.24 9.27 -8.59
N GLY A 275 -7.29 9.63 -9.34
CA GLY A 275 -8.53 8.85 -9.40
C GLY A 275 -8.40 7.48 -10.08
N ALA A 276 -7.40 7.32 -10.96
CA ALA A 276 -7.15 6.07 -11.68
C ALA A 276 -6.31 5.05 -10.87
N THR A 277 -5.85 5.40 -9.67
CA THR A 277 -4.86 4.60 -8.91
C THR A 277 -5.26 3.14 -8.72
N LEU A 278 -6.49 2.85 -8.29
CA LEU A 278 -6.95 1.48 -8.10
C LEU A 278 -7.00 0.71 -9.43
N PHE A 279 -7.43 1.37 -10.50
CA PHE A 279 -7.44 0.77 -11.83
C PHE A 279 -6.04 0.39 -12.28
N VAL A 280 -5.09 1.33 -12.23
CA VAL A 280 -3.68 1.07 -12.57
C VAL A 280 -3.13 -0.05 -11.69
N TYR A 281 -3.40 -0.02 -10.37
CA TYR A 281 -2.96 -1.04 -9.43
C TYR A 281 -3.42 -2.45 -9.83
N ILE A 282 -4.66 -2.60 -10.25
CA ILE A 282 -5.21 -3.92 -10.59
C ILE A 282 -4.76 -4.38 -11.98
N TRP A 283 -4.64 -3.48 -12.95
CA TRP A 283 -4.42 -3.88 -14.35
C TRP A 283 -2.95 -3.92 -14.78
N HIS A 284 -2.01 -3.27 -14.05
CA HIS A 284 -0.62 -3.21 -14.51
C HIS A 284 0.08 -4.57 -14.66
N PRO A 285 -0.19 -5.61 -13.84
CA PRO A 285 0.48 -6.90 -14.02
C PRO A 285 0.15 -7.60 -15.33
N LEU A 286 -1.05 -7.37 -15.89
CA LEU A 286 -1.35 -7.90 -17.21
C LEU A 286 -0.42 -7.34 -18.29
N VAL A 287 0.01 -6.09 -18.14
CA VAL A 287 0.95 -5.48 -19.08
C VAL A 287 2.39 -5.81 -18.70
N THR A 288 2.76 -5.67 -17.42
CA THR A 288 4.15 -5.88 -16.99
C THR A 288 4.53 -7.35 -17.09
N ARG A 289 3.76 -8.27 -16.50
CA ARG A 289 4.05 -9.70 -16.46
C ARG A 289 3.57 -10.42 -17.73
N GLY A 290 2.46 -9.98 -18.32
CA GLY A 290 1.89 -10.63 -19.52
C GLY A 290 2.53 -10.20 -20.83
N ILE A 291 3.12 -9.01 -20.91
CA ILE A 291 3.68 -8.46 -22.16
C ILE A 291 5.15 -8.09 -22.02
N LEU A 292 5.49 -7.21 -21.06
CA LEU A 292 6.86 -6.67 -20.98
C LEU A 292 7.88 -7.72 -20.55
N GLU A 293 7.56 -8.52 -19.54
CA GLU A 293 8.47 -9.56 -19.06
C GLU A 293 8.80 -10.61 -20.13
N PRO A 294 7.87 -11.21 -20.86
CA PRO A 294 8.17 -12.08 -22.00
C PRO A 294 8.95 -11.35 -23.11
N ALA A 295 8.56 -10.12 -23.45
CA ALA A 295 9.24 -9.36 -24.51
C ALA A 295 10.71 -9.05 -24.16
N THR A 296 10.99 -8.74 -22.89
CA THR A 296 12.39 -8.55 -22.42
C THR A 296 13.15 -9.85 -22.34
N ALA A 297 12.50 -10.95 -21.90
CA ALA A 297 13.14 -12.27 -21.81
C ALA A 297 13.56 -12.79 -23.19
N HIS A 298 12.75 -12.54 -24.21
CA HIS A 298 13.06 -12.90 -25.60
C HIS A 298 13.93 -11.88 -26.36
N GLY A 299 14.42 -10.82 -25.69
CA GLY A 299 15.27 -9.80 -26.30
C GLY A 299 14.56 -8.91 -27.34
N LEU A 300 13.21 -8.88 -27.35
CA LEU A 300 12.43 -8.08 -28.29
C LEU A 300 12.46 -6.58 -27.97
N ILE A 301 12.71 -6.23 -26.72
CA ILE A 301 12.78 -4.85 -26.24
C ILE A 301 14.00 -4.64 -25.33
N PRO A 302 14.62 -3.42 -25.33
CA PRO A 302 15.81 -3.14 -24.53
C PRO A 302 15.56 -3.23 -23.03
N LYS A 303 16.60 -3.62 -22.26
CA LYS A 303 16.61 -3.71 -20.79
C LYS A 303 17.38 -2.56 -20.12
N SER A 304 17.68 -1.48 -20.84
CA SER A 304 18.39 -0.33 -20.26
C SER A 304 17.51 0.40 -19.24
N ASP A 305 18.14 1.08 -18.27
CA ASP A 305 17.42 1.80 -17.22
C ASP A 305 16.48 2.88 -17.76
N LEU A 306 16.92 3.57 -18.82
CA LEU A 306 16.10 4.57 -19.51
C LEU A 306 14.88 3.91 -20.17
N ALA A 307 15.06 2.74 -20.79
CA ALA A 307 13.96 1.98 -21.39
C ALA A 307 12.95 1.53 -20.33
N LEU A 308 13.41 1.00 -19.19
CA LEU A 308 12.54 0.56 -18.10
C LEU A 308 11.74 1.72 -17.50
N PHE A 309 12.38 2.88 -17.31
CA PHE A 309 11.66 4.08 -16.88
C PHE A 309 10.60 4.50 -17.90
N PHE A 310 10.96 4.50 -19.19
CA PHE A 310 10.02 4.80 -20.27
C PHE A 310 8.85 3.82 -20.32
N TYR A 311 9.09 2.51 -20.13
CA TYR A 311 8.01 1.52 -20.04
C TYR A 311 7.06 1.82 -18.86
N ALA A 312 7.60 2.19 -17.70
CA ALA A 312 6.76 2.57 -16.56
C ALA A 312 5.87 3.78 -16.87
N VAL A 313 6.41 4.79 -17.57
CA VAL A 313 5.64 5.96 -18.01
C VAL A 313 4.55 5.53 -18.99
N VAL A 314 4.88 4.75 -20.01
CA VAL A 314 3.94 4.30 -21.05
C VAL A 314 2.84 3.43 -20.45
N VAL A 315 3.20 2.43 -19.63
CA VAL A 315 2.22 1.55 -18.96
C VAL A 315 1.28 2.35 -18.07
N THR A 316 1.83 3.27 -17.25
CA THR A 316 1.01 4.09 -16.37
C THR A 316 0.07 5.00 -17.18
N ALA A 317 0.58 5.67 -18.22
CA ALA A 317 -0.22 6.55 -19.08
C ALA A 317 -1.32 5.77 -19.82
N LEU A 318 -1.00 4.61 -20.37
CA LEU A 318 -1.96 3.71 -21.03
C LEU A 318 -3.08 3.31 -20.08
N LEU A 319 -2.73 2.85 -18.87
CA LEU A 319 -3.72 2.40 -17.90
C LEU A 319 -4.55 3.57 -17.34
N VAL A 320 -3.98 4.75 -17.16
CA VAL A 320 -4.75 5.97 -16.84
C VAL A 320 -5.73 6.33 -17.98
N PHE A 321 -5.32 6.16 -19.24
CA PHE A 321 -6.23 6.34 -20.37
C PHE A 321 -7.33 5.28 -20.37
N LEU A 322 -6.98 4.01 -20.23
CA LEU A 322 -7.93 2.88 -20.20
C LEU A 322 -8.92 2.97 -19.02
N SER A 323 -8.52 3.60 -17.91
CA SER A 323 -9.42 3.82 -16.76
C SER A 323 -10.63 4.71 -17.08
N ARG A 324 -10.72 5.32 -18.25
CA ARG A 324 -11.88 6.09 -18.71
C ARG A 324 -12.99 5.19 -19.27
N PHE A 325 -12.67 3.95 -19.63
CA PHE A 325 -13.63 3.03 -20.23
C PHE A 325 -14.43 2.29 -19.15
N ARG A 326 -15.73 2.56 -19.08
CA ARG A 326 -16.66 2.00 -18.10
C ARG A 326 -16.66 0.46 -18.08
N VAL A 327 -16.54 -0.17 -19.25
CA VAL A 327 -16.56 -1.63 -19.40
C VAL A 327 -15.45 -2.29 -18.55
N LEU A 328 -14.24 -1.72 -18.53
CA LEU A 328 -13.13 -2.24 -17.76
C LEU A 328 -13.36 -2.12 -16.23
N HIS A 329 -14.08 -1.09 -15.79
CA HIS A 329 -14.49 -0.98 -14.38
C HIS A 329 -15.56 -2.01 -14.02
N LEU A 330 -16.46 -2.36 -14.94
CA LEU A 330 -17.47 -3.40 -14.73
C LEU A 330 -16.82 -4.79 -14.60
N LEU A 331 -15.71 -5.04 -15.29
CA LEU A 331 -14.94 -6.27 -15.12
C LEU A 331 -14.30 -6.37 -13.72
N MET A 332 -13.95 -5.23 -13.10
CA MET A 332 -13.46 -5.21 -11.74
C MET A 332 -14.54 -5.53 -10.70
N ASN A 333 -15.80 -5.13 -10.98
CA ASN A 333 -16.94 -5.30 -10.08
C ASN A 333 -18.18 -5.77 -10.86
N PRO A 334 -18.27 -7.05 -11.23
CA PRO A 334 -19.39 -7.60 -11.99
C PRO A 334 -20.76 -7.41 -11.32
N SER A 335 -20.82 -7.36 -9.98
CA SER A 335 -22.08 -7.10 -9.25
C SER A 335 -22.69 -5.74 -9.57
N ASP A 336 -21.92 -4.74 -9.96
CA ASP A 336 -22.44 -3.44 -10.38
C ASP A 336 -23.13 -3.52 -11.75
N TRP A 337 -22.68 -4.41 -12.63
CA TRP A 337 -23.32 -4.67 -13.91
C TRP A 337 -24.70 -5.34 -13.73
N ILE A 338 -24.80 -6.34 -12.82
CA ILE A 338 -26.06 -7.01 -12.51
C ILE A 338 -27.07 -6.01 -11.97
N ARG A 339 -26.67 -5.13 -11.05
CA ARG A 339 -27.55 -4.09 -10.46
C ARG A 339 -28.05 -3.08 -11.47
N GLN A 340 -27.23 -2.71 -12.46
CA GLN A 340 -27.62 -1.75 -13.50
C GLN A 340 -28.64 -2.32 -14.48
N ARG A 341 -28.71 -3.66 -14.65
CA ARG A 341 -29.72 -4.31 -15.45
C ARG A 341 -31.05 -4.53 -14.71
N ALA A 342 -31.00 -4.53 -13.38
CA ALA A 342 -32.18 -4.73 -12.52
C ALA A 342 -32.85 -3.40 -12.09
N SER A 343 -32.26 -2.26 -12.40
CA SER A 343 -32.82 -0.90 -12.22
C SER A 343 -33.35 -0.32 -13.51
#